data_bc1081cae7f3abc75e7e48f6157d74cc
#
_entry.id   bc1081cae7f3abc75e7e48f6157d74cc
#
_cell.length_a   1.000
_cell.length_b   1.000
_cell.length_c   1.000
_cell.angle_alpha   90.00
_cell.angle_beta   90.00
_cell.angle_gamma   90.00
#
_symmetry.space_group_name_H-M   'P 1'
#
loop_
_entity.id
_entity.type
_entity.pdbx_description
1 polymer ?
#
loop_
_entity_poly.entity_id
_entity_poly.type
_entity_poly.pdbx_seq_one_letter_code
_entity_poly.pdbx_strand_id
1 'polypeptide(L)'
;GVLTGKYRNGTPADSRAATAHFATFVTPYLNDRSRSIVDAVSTAAQGLGIAPIDVALAWVSARTQVSSTIIGARTAAQVRSLINAFDTELPSEIHSALDEVSAIERGYPDFGWNQ
;
A
#
# COMPACT_ATOMS: atom_id res chain seq x y z
N GLY A 1 -6.22 3.19 -1.78
CA GLY A 1 -6.13 4.62 -2.11
C GLY A 1 -4.78 5.22 -1.82
N VAL A 2 -4.26 5.15 -0.61
CA VAL A 2 -2.97 5.78 -0.25
C VAL A 2 -1.82 5.13 -1.04
N LEU A 3 -1.70 3.83 -1.01
CA LEU A 3 -0.62 3.07 -1.68
C LEU A 3 -0.67 3.12 -3.23
N THR A 4 -1.77 3.59 -3.82
CA THR A 4 -1.81 3.84 -5.28
C THR A 4 -1.09 5.13 -5.69
N GLY A 5 -0.60 5.91 -4.74
CA GLY A 5 0.08 7.18 -4.97
C GLY A 5 -0.84 8.36 -5.30
N LYS A 6 -2.16 8.18 -5.29
CA LYS A 6 -3.10 9.24 -5.72
C LYS A 6 -3.07 10.51 -4.86
N TYR A 7 -2.51 10.43 -3.64
CA TYR A 7 -2.38 11.58 -2.73
C TYR A 7 -0.99 12.23 -2.77
N ARG A 8 -0.08 11.81 -3.65
CA ARG A 8 1.30 12.36 -3.71
C ARG A 8 1.34 13.86 -4.02
N ASN A 9 0.43 14.32 -4.87
CA ASN A 9 0.37 15.72 -5.34
C ASN A 9 -0.83 16.47 -4.77
N GLY A 10 -1.37 16.04 -3.64
CA GLY A 10 -2.53 16.66 -2.99
C GLY A 10 -3.71 15.70 -2.85
N THR A 11 -4.87 16.25 -2.48
CA THR A 11 -6.09 15.48 -2.25
C THR A 11 -7.03 15.65 -3.44
N PRO A 12 -7.21 14.62 -4.31
CA PRO A 12 -8.17 14.69 -5.42
C PRO A 12 -9.60 14.93 -4.90
N ALA A 13 -10.35 15.80 -5.57
CA ALA A 13 -11.69 16.20 -5.14
C ALA A 13 -12.70 15.04 -5.08
N ASP A 14 -12.48 13.99 -5.87
CA ASP A 14 -13.30 12.78 -5.91
C ASP A 14 -12.81 11.67 -4.96
N SER A 15 -11.82 11.96 -4.12
CA SER A 15 -11.22 10.99 -3.19
C SER A 15 -11.93 10.95 -1.84
N ARG A 16 -11.72 9.87 -1.07
CA ARG A 16 -12.23 9.76 0.30
C ARG A 16 -11.68 10.87 1.21
N ALA A 17 -10.43 11.27 1.02
CA ALA A 17 -9.81 12.33 1.83
C ALA A 17 -10.43 13.71 1.59
N ALA A 18 -11.09 13.94 0.44
CA ALA A 18 -11.81 15.17 0.14
C ALA A 18 -13.19 15.25 0.82
N THR A 19 -13.70 14.15 1.34
CA THR A 19 -14.99 14.07 2.02
C THR A 19 -14.78 14.17 3.53
N ALA A 20 -15.38 15.14 4.20
CA ALA A 20 -15.18 15.42 5.63
C ALA A 20 -15.37 14.18 6.53
N HIS A 21 -16.38 13.35 6.22
CA HIS A 21 -16.67 12.12 6.97
C HIS A 21 -15.53 11.07 6.88
N PHE A 22 -14.87 10.94 5.70
CA PHE A 22 -13.83 9.94 5.48
C PHE A 22 -12.40 10.50 5.61
N ALA A 23 -12.22 11.82 5.66
CA ALA A 23 -10.92 12.44 5.81
C ALA A 23 -10.20 11.94 7.08
N THR A 24 -10.91 11.80 8.18
CA THR A 24 -10.38 11.31 9.46
C THR A 24 -9.71 9.94 9.35
N PHE A 25 -10.21 9.06 8.47
CA PHE A 25 -9.62 7.73 8.24
C PHE A 25 -8.42 7.74 7.30
N VAL A 26 -8.25 8.76 6.47
CA VAL A 26 -7.16 8.84 5.49
C VAL A 26 -6.01 9.69 6.01
N THR A 27 -6.32 10.80 6.69
CA THR A 27 -5.32 11.78 7.17
C THR A 27 -4.18 11.16 8.00
N PRO A 28 -4.40 10.17 8.91
CA PRO A 28 -3.32 9.54 9.65
C PRO A 28 -2.26 8.86 8.77
N TYR A 29 -2.63 8.51 7.54
CA TYR A 29 -1.73 7.88 6.56
C TYR A 29 -1.10 8.87 5.58
N LEU A 30 -1.28 10.18 5.77
CA LEU A 30 -0.68 11.23 4.94
C LEU A 30 0.50 11.88 5.67
N ASN A 31 1.40 11.08 6.22
CA ASN A 31 2.61 11.50 6.93
C ASN A 31 3.87 11.12 6.15
N ASP A 32 5.04 11.55 6.62
CA ASP A 32 6.32 11.32 5.94
C ASP A 32 6.67 9.82 5.84
N ARG A 33 6.38 9.02 6.86
CA ARG A 33 6.59 7.57 6.83
C ARG A 33 5.74 6.93 5.73
N SER A 34 4.46 7.26 5.64
CA SER A 34 3.59 6.74 4.60
C SER A 34 4.02 7.21 3.21
N ARG A 35 4.56 8.43 3.10
CA ARG A 35 5.12 8.95 1.85
C ARG A 35 6.30 8.10 1.39
N SER A 36 7.24 7.78 2.28
CA SER A 36 8.39 6.91 1.97
C SER A 36 7.94 5.53 1.48
N ILE A 37 6.91 4.94 2.12
CA ILE A 37 6.33 3.66 1.69
C ILE A 37 5.69 3.79 0.29
N VAL A 38 4.90 4.83 0.04
CA VAL A 38 4.27 5.10 -1.26
C VAL A 38 5.32 5.29 -2.36
N ASP A 39 6.42 5.99 -2.05
CA ASP A 39 7.52 6.19 -2.99
C ASP A 39 8.23 4.88 -3.32
N ALA A 40 8.47 4.02 -2.33
CA ALA A 40 9.04 2.69 -2.54
C ALA A 40 8.13 1.81 -3.42
N VAL A 41 6.82 1.79 -3.15
CA VAL A 41 5.84 1.07 -3.98
C VAL A 41 5.84 1.60 -5.41
N SER A 42 5.88 2.92 -5.60
CA SER A 42 5.90 3.53 -6.93
C SER A 42 7.20 3.22 -7.69
N THR A 43 8.33 3.23 -7.01
CA THR A 43 9.64 2.87 -7.60
C THR A 43 9.67 1.42 -8.03
N ALA A 44 9.19 0.50 -7.19
CA ALA A 44 9.07 -0.91 -7.52
C ALA A 44 8.15 -1.13 -8.73
N ALA A 45 7.00 -0.45 -8.77
CA ALA A 45 6.06 -0.51 -9.88
C ALA A 45 6.69 -0.05 -11.21
N GLN A 46 7.44 1.06 -11.19
CA GLN A 46 8.17 1.55 -12.35
C GLN A 46 9.22 0.54 -12.84
N GLY A 47 9.99 -0.03 -11.91
CA GLY A 47 11.03 -1.02 -12.26
C GLY A 47 10.45 -2.30 -12.86
N LEU A 48 9.26 -2.70 -12.43
CA LEU A 48 8.57 -3.90 -12.92
C LEU A 48 7.65 -3.63 -14.14
N GLY A 49 7.40 -2.37 -14.49
CA GLY A 49 6.48 -1.99 -15.57
C GLY A 49 5.00 -2.29 -15.27
N ILE A 50 4.60 -2.26 -14.00
CA ILE A 50 3.23 -2.51 -13.52
C ILE A 50 2.69 -1.31 -12.73
N ALA A 51 1.40 -1.34 -12.37
CA ALA A 51 0.82 -0.26 -11.58
C ALA A 51 1.18 -0.39 -10.07
N PRO A 52 1.27 0.73 -9.31
CA PRO A 52 1.51 0.69 -7.87
C PRO A 52 0.50 -0.15 -7.10
N ILE A 53 -0.75 -0.23 -7.58
CA ILE A 53 -1.78 -1.07 -6.95
C ILE A 53 -1.45 -2.56 -7.06
N ASP A 54 -0.84 -2.99 -8.16
CA ASP A 54 -0.44 -4.39 -8.38
C ASP A 54 0.65 -4.77 -7.37
N VAL A 55 1.65 -3.90 -7.19
CA VAL A 55 2.71 -4.09 -6.19
C VAL A 55 2.12 -4.19 -4.78
N ALA A 56 1.23 -3.26 -4.39
CA ALA A 56 0.66 -3.22 -3.06
C ALA A 56 -0.21 -4.46 -2.75
N LEU A 57 -1.03 -4.91 -3.71
CA LEU A 57 -1.87 -6.09 -3.53
C LEU A 57 -1.05 -7.38 -3.56
N ALA A 58 -0.08 -7.50 -4.46
CA ALA A 58 0.81 -8.66 -4.50
C ALA A 58 1.58 -8.81 -3.19
N TRP A 59 2.11 -7.69 -2.64
CA TRP A 59 2.85 -7.71 -1.38
C TRP A 59 1.98 -8.19 -0.20
N VAL A 60 0.76 -7.66 -0.04
CA VAL A 60 -0.11 -8.05 1.08
C VAL A 60 -0.66 -9.46 0.92
N SER A 61 -1.01 -9.87 -0.30
CA SER A 61 -1.59 -11.20 -0.57
C SER A 61 -0.59 -12.34 -0.45
N ALA A 62 0.70 -12.06 -0.61
CA ALA A 62 1.76 -13.05 -0.43
C ALA A 62 2.09 -13.33 1.06
N ARG A 63 1.48 -12.59 1.99
CA ARG A 63 1.70 -12.81 3.44
C ARG A 63 1.01 -14.07 3.92
N THR A 64 1.75 -14.97 4.56
CA THR A 64 1.20 -16.23 5.11
C THR A 64 0.14 -16.01 6.19
N GLN A 65 0.19 -14.85 6.87
CA GLN A 65 -0.77 -14.47 7.90
C GLN A 65 -2.05 -13.84 7.34
N VAL A 66 -2.09 -13.51 6.04
CA VAL A 66 -3.24 -12.89 5.39
C VAL A 66 -4.07 -13.97 4.68
N SER A 67 -5.22 -14.27 5.23
CA SER A 67 -6.16 -15.23 4.64
C SER A 67 -6.98 -14.63 3.49
N SER A 68 -7.23 -13.32 3.53
CA SER A 68 -8.02 -12.63 2.52
C SER A 68 -7.73 -11.14 2.54
N THR A 69 -7.64 -10.52 1.36
CA THR A 69 -7.46 -9.06 1.21
C THR A 69 -8.79 -8.43 0.83
N ILE A 70 -9.28 -7.51 1.67
CA ILE A 70 -10.51 -6.76 1.40
C ILE A 70 -10.20 -5.61 0.45
N ILE A 71 -10.86 -5.61 -0.69
CA ILE A 71 -10.73 -4.57 -1.71
C ILE A 71 -12.05 -3.83 -1.90
N GLY A 72 -11.97 -2.59 -2.36
CA GLY A 72 -13.15 -1.77 -2.66
C GLY A 72 -12.94 -0.94 -3.92
N ALA A 73 -13.96 -0.89 -4.76
CA ALA A 73 -13.95 -0.12 -6.00
C ALA A 73 -15.30 0.58 -6.19
N ARG A 74 -15.29 1.68 -6.94
CA ARG A 74 -16.49 2.44 -7.30
C ARG A 74 -16.87 2.27 -8.76
N THR A 75 -15.97 1.75 -9.59
CA THR A 75 -16.19 1.54 -11.04
C THR A 75 -15.78 0.14 -11.45
N ALA A 76 -16.40 -0.36 -12.53
CA ALA A 76 -16.04 -1.66 -13.10
C ALA A 76 -14.57 -1.72 -13.56
N ALA A 77 -14.03 -0.60 -14.05
CA ALA A 77 -12.63 -0.51 -14.44
C ALA A 77 -11.70 -0.72 -13.24
N GLN A 78 -12.01 -0.11 -12.09
CA GLN A 78 -11.27 -0.33 -10.84
C GLN A 78 -11.35 -1.78 -10.37
N VAL A 79 -12.52 -2.43 -10.47
CA VAL A 79 -12.65 -3.86 -10.12
C VAL A 79 -11.74 -4.73 -10.98
N ARG A 80 -11.74 -4.53 -12.31
CA ARG A 80 -10.88 -5.29 -13.21
C ARG A 80 -9.40 -5.11 -12.89
N SER A 81 -8.95 -3.88 -12.64
CA SER A 81 -7.58 -3.59 -12.22
C SER A 81 -7.21 -4.31 -10.93
N LEU A 82 -8.10 -4.29 -9.93
CA LEU A 82 -7.87 -4.96 -8.65
C LEU A 82 -7.80 -6.50 -8.79
N ILE A 83 -8.63 -7.09 -9.64
CA ILE A 83 -8.60 -8.54 -9.91
C ILE A 83 -7.30 -8.93 -10.60
N ASN A 84 -6.87 -8.20 -11.61
CA ASN A 84 -5.63 -8.48 -12.32
C ASN A 84 -4.40 -8.38 -11.41
N ALA A 85 -4.44 -7.52 -10.41
CA ALA A 85 -3.35 -7.36 -9.44
C ALA A 85 -3.08 -8.63 -8.59
N PHE A 86 -4.07 -9.51 -8.41
CA PHE A 86 -3.89 -10.76 -7.66
C PHE A 86 -3.05 -11.81 -8.40
N ASP A 87 -2.91 -11.69 -9.72
CA ASP A 87 -2.07 -12.56 -10.54
C ASP A 87 -0.60 -12.08 -10.60
N THR A 88 -0.30 -10.98 -9.93
CA THR A 88 1.05 -10.39 -9.91
C THR A 88 1.92 -11.08 -8.84
N GLU A 89 3.08 -11.58 -9.25
CA GLU A 89 4.12 -12.07 -8.34
C GLU A 89 5.26 -11.05 -8.27
N LEU A 90 5.70 -10.74 -7.04
CA LEU A 90 6.83 -9.84 -6.82
C LEU A 90 8.14 -10.64 -6.69
N PRO A 91 9.25 -10.17 -7.31
CA PRO A 91 10.57 -10.69 -6.99
C PRO A 91 10.89 -10.60 -5.49
N SER A 92 11.65 -11.56 -4.97
CA SER A 92 12.00 -11.64 -3.54
C SER A 92 12.71 -10.39 -3.02
N GLU A 93 13.54 -9.76 -3.85
CA GLU A 93 14.27 -8.54 -3.52
C GLU A 93 13.31 -7.35 -3.32
N ILE A 94 12.30 -7.23 -4.18
CA ILE A 94 11.26 -6.20 -4.04
C ILE A 94 10.43 -6.46 -2.78
N HIS A 95 10.09 -7.72 -2.52
CA HIS A 95 9.37 -8.10 -1.31
C HIS A 95 10.13 -7.68 -0.05
N SER A 96 11.43 -8.00 0.03
CA SER A 96 12.31 -7.65 1.15
C SER A 96 12.47 -6.14 1.32
N ALA A 97 12.65 -5.39 0.22
CA ALA A 97 12.76 -3.93 0.27
C ALA A 97 11.47 -3.27 0.78
N LEU A 98 10.31 -3.78 0.38
CA LEU A 98 9.02 -3.28 0.87
C LEU A 98 8.79 -3.64 2.34
N ASP A 99 9.27 -4.79 2.80
CA ASP A 99 9.25 -5.19 4.21
C ASP A 99 10.08 -4.22 5.06
N GLU A 100 11.29 -3.92 4.63
CA GLU A 100 12.21 -3.03 5.32
C GLU A 100 11.62 -1.62 5.46
N VAL A 101 11.16 -1.01 4.36
CA VAL A 101 10.63 0.36 4.39
C VAL A 101 9.31 0.47 5.17
N SER A 102 8.54 -0.61 5.27
CA SER A 102 7.26 -0.65 5.98
C SER A 102 7.36 -1.22 7.39
N ALA A 103 8.55 -1.63 7.84
CA ALA A 103 8.76 -2.20 9.16
C ALA A 103 8.20 -1.30 10.27
N ILE A 104 7.46 -1.90 11.20
CA ILE A 104 6.88 -1.18 12.34
C ILE A 104 7.99 -1.00 13.39
N GLU A 105 8.22 0.23 13.82
CA GLU A 105 9.04 0.49 14.99
C GLU A 105 8.36 -0.08 16.22
N ARG A 106 8.99 -1.08 16.84
CA ARG A 106 8.49 -1.67 18.07
C ARG A 106 8.87 -0.73 19.23
N GLY A 107 7.85 -0.29 19.98
CA GLY A 107 8.03 0.48 21.20
C GLY A 107 8.26 -0.41 22.42
N TYR A 108 8.58 0.23 23.57
CA TYR A 108 8.59 -0.44 24.85
C TYR A 108 7.22 -1.13 25.11
N PRO A 109 7.15 -2.41 25.61
CA PRO A 109 8.25 -3.21 26.19
C PRO A 109 8.93 -4.21 25.22
N ASP A 110 8.69 -4.13 23.92
CA ASP A 110 9.13 -5.14 22.95
C ASP A 110 10.64 -5.13 22.63
N PHE A 111 11.43 -4.35 23.37
CA PHE A 111 12.87 -4.32 23.21
C PHE A 111 13.51 -5.66 23.65
N GLY A 112 13.91 -6.46 22.67
CA GLY A 112 14.84 -7.58 22.89
C GLY A 112 14.28 -8.85 23.53
N TRP A 113 12.96 -9.01 23.65
CA TRP A 113 12.35 -10.20 24.23
C TRP A 113 12.29 -11.41 23.27
N ASN A 114 12.61 -11.22 21.99
CA ASN A 114 12.57 -12.26 20.94
C ASN A 114 13.95 -12.49 20.30
N GLN A 115 15.01 -12.45 21.10
CA GLN A 115 16.33 -12.94 20.67
C GLN A 115 16.52 -14.39 21.12
#